data_d3671d393805caed7710d47abf195a3b
#
_entry.id   d3671d393805caed7710d47abf195a3b
#
_cell.length_a   1.000
_cell.length_b   1.000
_cell.length_c   1.000
_cell.angle_alpha   90.00
_cell.angle_beta   90.00
_cell.angle_gamma   90.00
#
_symmetry.space_group_name_H-M   'P 1'
#
loop_
_entity.id
_entity.type
_entity.pdbx_description
1 polymer ?
#
loop_
_entity_poly.entity_id
_entity_poly.type
_entity_poly.pdbx_seq_one_letter_code
_entity_poly.pdbx_strand_id
1 'polypeptide(L)'
;MKVQDVQNLNNINVTAPDQAAKLRYGLGAYANPRVQKDLYELTNSQVKKNPVEAVYEKFLAKYNPNALLERYMTEESVNKMLQEAPVVSKILAEKGVKPVVCIENLKGIRNSHVDTTVQVAVALADEMKLSKDDKQTIALGSLFHDFGKIMIPEEMLNKNGKLTPEERSVVDTHSQIGYELLKTTGMSSKALSIVRNHHRSASMTNDVLSKIVSVADVYSALTEERAYKGKMSSEDAMSIINSFVSEGKLDGKVVSALKNCLAKHNELAA
;
A
#
# COMPACT_ATOMS: atom_id res chain seq x y z
N MET A 1 -26.96 22.71 -2.30
CA MET A 1 -27.29 22.19 -0.96
C MET A 1 -27.29 23.36 0.01
N LYS A 2 -28.39 23.63 0.70
CA LYS A 2 -28.49 24.77 1.62
C LYS A 2 -27.89 24.41 2.97
N VAL A 3 -27.34 25.40 3.69
CA VAL A 3 -26.68 25.26 5.01
C VAL A 3 -27.54 24.53 6.06
N GLN A 4 -28.87 24.49 5.89
CA GLN A 4 -29.80 23.78 6.76
C GLN A 4 -29.70 22.24 6.71
N ASP A 5 -29.17 21.67 5.64
CA ASP A 5 -29.04 20.20 5.49
C ASP A 5 -27.89 19.62 6.31
N VAL A 6 -26.98 20.48 6.79
CA VAL A 6 -25.80 20.05 7.55
C VAL A 6 -26.08 19.90 9.06
N GLN A 7 -27.09 20.62 9.57
CA GLN A 7 -27.38 20.62 11.02
C GLN A 7 -28.09 19.36 11.53
N ASN A 8 -28.74 18.58 10.65
CA ASN A 8 -29.47 17.36 11.04
C ASN A 8 -28.59 16.10 11.15
N LEU A 9 -27.28 16.21 10.89
CA LEU A 9 -26.36 15.07 10.86
C LEU A 9 -25.59 14.83 12.18
N ASN A 10 -25.80 15.69 13.19
CA ASN A 10 -25.04 15.61 14.44
C ASN A 10 -25.43 14.45 15.40
N ASN A 11 -26.42 13.65 15.05
CA ASN A 11 -26.92 12.54 15.89
C ASN A 11 -26.57 11.14 15.37
N ILE A 12 -25.67 11.03 14.38
CA ILE A 12 -25.23 9.71 13.90
C ILE A 12 -23.94 9.33 14.64
N ASN A 13 -24.06 8.35 15.50
CA ASN A 13 -22.92 7.75 16.22
C ASN A 13 -22.13 6.89 15.23
N VAL A 14 -21.15 7.49 14.53
CA VAL A 14 -20.35 6.82 13.50
C VAL A 14 -18.96 6.55 14.04
N THR A 15 -18.65 5.29 14.22
CA THR A 15 -17.40 4.81 14.82
C THR A 15 -16.21 4.74 13.84
N ALA A 16 -16.41 5.09 12.56
CA ALA A 16 -15.34 5.14 11.56
C ALA A 16 -15.48 6.38 10.65
N PRO A 17 -14.47 7.26 10.56
CA PRO A 17 -14.51 8.49 9.76
C PRO A 17 -14.82 8.24 8.28
N ASP A 18 -14.34 7.13 7.71
CA ASP A 18 -14.51 6.80 6.29
C ASP A 18 -15.96 6.41 5.92
N GLN A 19 -16.66 5.70 6.80
CA GLN A 19 -18.07 5.36 6.57
C GLN A 19 -18.97 6.59 6.67
N ALA A 20 -18.67 7.53 7.58
CA ALA A 20 -19.41 8.78 7.71
C ALA A 20 -19.28 9.65 6.45
N ALA A 21 -18.11 9.70 5.87
CA ALA A 21 -17.83 10.43 4.64
C ALA A 21 -18.57 9.83 3.43
N LYS A 22 -18.57 8.51 3.27
CA LYS A 22 -19.30 7.79 2.20
C LYS A 22 -20.82 7.99 2.28
N LEU A 23 -21.38 8.00 3.48
CA LEU A 23 -22.81 8.24 3.71
C LEU A 23 -23.23 9.70 3.45
N ARG A 24 -22.36 10.68 3.76
CA ARG A 24 -22.70 12.10 3.61
C ARG A 24 -22.64 12.62 2.17
N TYR A 25 -21.72 12.12 1.36
CA TYR A 25 -21.41 12.75 0.08
C TYR A 25 -21.63 11.86 -1.14
N GLY A 26 -21.87 10.58 -0.99
CA GLY A 26 -21.97 9.63 -2.10
C GLY A 26 -20.62 9.46 -2.84
N LEU A 27 -20.48 8.35 -3.58
CA LEU A 27 -19.22 8.01 -4.28
C LEU A 27 -18.77 9.06 -5.32
N GLY A 28 -19.71 9.82 -5.93
CA GLY A 28 -19.41 10.83 -6.94
C GLY A 28 -18.81 12.13 -6.38
N ALA A 29 -19.09 12.47 -5.11
CA ALA A 29 -18.55 13.68 -4.49
C ALA A 29 -17.09 13.52 -4.03
N TYR A 30 -16.63 12.27 -3.84
CA TYR A 30 -15.25 11.97 -3.42
C TYR A 30 -14.18 12.36 -4.47
N ALA A 31 -14.57 12.49 -5.73
CA ALA A 31 -13.69 12.95 -6.80
C ALA A 31 -13.46 14.46 -6.82
N ASN A 32 -14.17 15.24 -5.99
CA ASN A 32 -14.03 16.69 -5.96
C ASN A 32 -12.93 17.12 -4.97
N PRO A 33 -11.82 17.75 -5.43
CA PRO A 33 -10.70 18.16 -4.57
C PRO A 33 -11.11 19.11 -3.43
N ARG A 34 -12.18 19.90 -3.64
CA ARG A 34 -12.69 20.85 -2.64
C ARG A 34 -13.41 20.12 -1.51
N VAL A 35 -14.19 19.08 -1.84
CA VAL A 35 -14.87 18.23 -0.85
C VAL A 35 -13.85 17.41 -0.07
N GLN A 36 -12.78 16.93 -0.71
CA GLN A 36 -11.68 16.25 -0.03
C GLN A 36 -10.97 17.17 0.95
N LYS A 37 -10.74 18.44 0.58
CA LYS A 37 -10.14 19.44 1.46
C LYS A 37 -11.04 19.76 2.65
N ASP A 38 -12.34 20.00 2.42
CA ASP A 38 -13.30 20.31 3.47
C ASP A 38 -13.52 19.12 4.44
N LEU A 39 -13.53 17.89 3.92
CA LEU A 39 -13.54 16.67 4.73
C LEU A 39 -12.26 16.52 5.55
N TYR A 40 -11.12 16.83 4.96
CA TYR A 40 -9.82 16.81 5.63
C TYR A 40 -9.78 17.83 6.78
N GLU A 41 -10.27 19.06 6.57
CA GLU A 41 -10.33 20.11 7.59
C GLU A 41 -11.34 19.79 8.71
N LEU A 42 -12.50 19.18 8.40
CA LEU A 42 -13.51 18.76 9.37
C LEU A 42 -13.09 17.56 10.23
N THR A 43 -12.38 16.60 9.64
CA THR A 43 -11.90 15.42 10.39
C THR A 43 -10.67 15.73 11.24
N ASN A 44 -9.88 16.72 10.85
CA ASN A 44 -8.62 17.07 11.53
C ASN A 44 -8.75 18.09 12.66
N SER A 45 -9.90 18.73 12.85
CA SER A 45 -10.04 19.78 13.88
C SER A 45 -10.13 19.27 15.32
N GLN A 46 -10.35 17.96 15.55
CA GLN A 46 -10.59 17.41 16.90
C GLN A 46 -9.89 16.08 17.23
N VAL A 47 -9.18 15.43 16.29
CA VAL A 47 -8.49 14.16 16.54
C VAL A 47 -6.98 14.40 16.61
N LYS A 48 -6.34 14.02 17.72
CA LYS A 48 -4.86 13.96 17.79
C LYS A 48 -4.39 13.04 16.66
N LYS A 49 -3.68 13.58 15.68
CA LYS A 49 -3.20 12.84 14.51
C LYS A 49 -2.27 11.71 14.94
N ASN A 50 -2.49 10.54 14.36
CA ASN A 50 -1.55 9.44 14.43
C ASN A 50 -0.15 9.92 13.98
N PRO A 51 0.94 9.68 14.75
CA PRO A 51 2.29 10.11 14.37
C PRO A 51 2.72 9.63 12.99
N VAL A 52 2.28 8.44 12.57
CA VAL A 52 2.53 7.89 11.24
C VAL A 52 1.86 8.76 10.17
N GLU A 53 0.62 9.14 10.37
CA GLU A 53 -0.12 10.02 9.47
C GLU A 53 0.54 11.41 9.40
N ALA A 54 0.94 11.97 10.54
CA ALA A 54 1.57 13.28 10.59
C ALA A 54 2.91 13.32 9.84
N VAL A 55 3.71 12.25 9.90
CA VAL A 55 4.95 12.12 9.12
C VAL A 55 4.64 12.03 7.64
N TYR A 56 3.64 11.22 7.28
CA TYR A 56 3.23 11.02 5.88
C TYR A 56 2.66 12.31 5.26
N GLU A 57 1.84 13.07 5.98
CA GLU A 57 1.34 14.36 5.51
C GLU A 57 2.44 15.38 5.25
N LYS A 58 3.42 15.48 6.16
CA LYS A 58 4.60 16.32 5.95
C LYS A 58 5.40 15.90 4.71
N PHE A 59 5.42 14.61 4.44
CA PHE A 59 6.04 14.05 3.25
C PHE A 59 5.24 14.42 2.00
N LEU A 60 3.91 14.21 1.99
CA LEU A 60 3.03 14.53 0.86
C LEU A 60 3.02 16.03 0.51
N ALA A 61 3.14 16.91 1.51
CA ALA A 61 3.26 18.36 1.28
C ALA A 61 4.48 18.75 0.43
N LYS A 62 5.49 17.88 0.36
CA LYS A 62 6.74 18.10 -0.38
C LYS A 62 6.91 17.20 -1.58
N TYR A 63 6.19 16.10 -1.64
CA TYR A 63 6.31 15.08 -2.68
C TYR A 63 4.98 14.34 -2.85
N ASN A 64 4.40 14.43 -4.04
CA ASN A 64 3.15 13.72 -4.35
C ASN A 64 3.42 12.52 -5.30
N PRO A 65 3.55 11.30 -4.78
CA PRO A 65 3.77 10.11 -5.60
C PRO A 65 2.51 9.71 -6.40
N ASN A 66 1.31 10.14 -5.99
CA ASN A 66 0.05 9.77 -6.62
C ASN A 66 -0.07 10.28 -8.07
N ALA A 67 0.54 11.42 -8.39
CA ALA A 67 0.57 11.93 -9.77
C ALA A 67 1.26 10.95 -10.75
N LEU A 68 2.26 10.19 -10.27
CA LEU A 68 2.90 9.15 -11.07
C LEU A 68 2.02 7.92 -11.20
N LEU A 69 1.30 7.55 -10.14
CA LEU A 69 0.36 6.44 -10.18
C LEU A 69 -0.73 6.67 -11.24
N GLU A 70 -1.37 7.85 -11.21
CA GLU A 70 -2.40 8.23 -12.19
C GLU A 70 -1.87 8.16 -13.63
N ARG A 71 -0.62 8.57 -13.86
CA ARG A 71 0.01 8.53 -15.18
C ARG A 71 0.24 7.10 -15.68
N TYR A 72 0.62 6.17 -14.81
CA TYR A 72 0.97 4.79 -15.20
C TYR A 72 -0.20 3.82 -15.16
N MET A 73 -1.30 4.18 -14.48
CA MET A 73 -2.47 3.31 -14.33
C MET A 73 -3.57 3.57 -15.36
N THR A 74 -3.21 3.94 -16.57
CA THR A 74 -4.13 3.96 -17.71
C THR A 74 -3.98 2.69 -18.52
N GLU A 75 -5.08 2.24 -19.14
CA GLU A 75 -5.05 1.07 -20.05
C GLU A 75 -4.02 1.25 -21.17
N GLU A 76 -3.94 2.46 -21.75
CA GLU A 76 -2.95 2.81 -22.77
C GLU A 76 -1.51 2.64 -22.27
N SER A 77 -1.21 3.16 -21.06
CA SER A 77 0.11 3.05 -20.44
C SER A 77 0.49 1.60 -20.17
N VAL A 78 -0.44 0.80 -19.67
CA VAL A 78 -0.21 -0.63 -19.41
C VAL A 78 0.00 -1.41 -20.69
N ASN A 79 -0.80 -1.18 -21.72
CA ASN A 79 -0.63 -1.82 -23.02
C ASN A 79 0.73 -1.49 -23.65
N LYS A 80 1.18 -0.23 -23.53
CA LYS A 80 2.53 0.17 -23.96
C LYS A 80 3.62 -0.56 -23.18
N MET A 81 3.51 -0.63 -21.85
CA MET A 81 4.48 -1.39 -21.02
C MET A 81 4.54 -2.86 -21.43
N LEU A 82 3.41 -3.50 -21.73
CA LEU A 82 3.37 -4.89 -22.18
C LEU A 82 4.06 -5.11 -23.54
N GLN A 83 3.90 -4.18 -24.48
CA GLN A 83 4.60 -4.23 -25.75
C GLN A 83 6.12 -4.12 -25.57
N GLU A 84 6.58 -3.30 -24.63
CA GLU A 84 7.99 -3.08 -24.31
C GLU A 84 8.57 -4.17 -23.38
N ALA A 85 7.73 -4.96 -22.70
CA ALA A 85 8.13 -6.02 -21.76
C ALA A 85 7.58 -7.42 -22.16
N PRO A 86 7.95 -7.99 -23.32
CA PRO A 86 7.41 -9.29 -23.78
C PRO A 86 7.74 -10.45 -22.82
N VAL A 87 8.73 -10.29 -21.96
CA VAL A 87 9.09 -11.26 -20.92
C VAL A 87 7.93 -11.53 -19.94
N VAL A 88 7.03 -10.58 -19.72
CA VAL A 88 5.84 -10.75 -18.85
C VAL A 88 4.94 -11.88 -19.37
N SER A 89 4.68 -11.91 -20.69
CA SER A 89 3.90 -12.99 -21.30
C SER A 89 4.56 -14.35 -21.12
N LYS A 90 5.90 -14.42 -21.17
CA LYS A 90 6.64 -15.66 -20.92
C LYS A 90 6.53 -16.11 -19.46
N ILE A 91 6.67 -15.21 -18.50
CA ILE A 91 6.52 -15.51 -17.04
C ILE A 91 5.15 -16.14 -16.77
N LEU A 92 4.08 -15.55 -17.33
CA LEU A 92 2.71 -16.06 -17.16
C LEU A 92 2.49 -17.39 -17.87
N ALA A 93 2.99 -17.53 -19.11
CA ALA A 93 2.89 -18.78 -19.86
C ALA A 93 3.58 -19.96 -19.16
N GLU A 94 4.72 -19.75 -18.51
CA GLU A 94 5.42 -20.75 -17.69
C GLU A 94 4.57 -21.20 -16.48
N LYS A 95 3.58 -20.42 -16.09
CA LYS A 95 2.61 -20.74 -15.02
C LYS A 95 1.26 -21.22 -15.57
N GLY A 96 1.15 -21.44 -16.88
CA GLY A 96 -0.09 -21.84 -17.52
C GLY A 96 -1.17 -20.75 -17.59
N VAL A 97 -0.80 -19.48 -17.37
CA VAL A 97 -1.71 -18.33 -17.36
C VAL A 97 -1.59 -17.56 -18.68
N LYS A 98 -2.74 -17.24 -19.28
CA LYS A 98 -2.77 -16.34 -20.44
C LYS A 98 -2.54 -14.90 -19.98
N PRO A 99 -1.66 -14.13 -20.67
CA PRO A 99 -1.46 -12.73 -20.36
C PRO A 99 -2.71 -11.91 -20.73
N VAL A 100 -3.41 -11.44 -19.73
CA VAL A 100 -4.60 -10.57 -19.86
C VAL A 100 -4.48 -9.47 -18.83
N VAL A 101 -4.66 -8.21 -19.23
CA VAL A 101 -4.75 -7.09 -18.30
C VAL A 101 -6.11 -7.13 -17.63
N CYS A 102 -6.14 -7.28 -16.33
CA CYS A 102 -7.36 -7.14 -15.57
C CYS A 102 -7.56 -5.67 -15.19
N ILE A 103 -8.47 -4.98 -15.88
CA ILE A 103 -8.77 -3.54 -15.64
C ILE A 103 -9.34 -3.32 -14.23
N GLU A 104 -10.09 -4.27 -13.69
CA GLU A 104 -10.59 -4.19 -12.31
C GLU A 104 -9.44 -4.20 -11.30
N ASN A 105 -8.39 -4.98 -11.58
CA ASN A 105 -7.18 -4.97 -10.75
C ASN A 105 -6.46 -3.61 -10.81
N LEU A 106 -6.49 -2.89 -11.94
CA LEU A 106 -5.98 -1.51 -12.02
C LEU A 106 -6.67 -0.58 -11.03
N LYS A 107 -7.99 -0.68 -10.92
CA LYS A 107 -8.77 0.11 -9.94
C LYS A 107 -8.48 -0.32 -8.50
N GLY A 108 -8.22 -1.62 -8.30
CA GLY A 108 -7.94 -2.22 -6.99
C GLY A 108 -6.51 -2.00 -6.48
N ILE A 109 -5.55 -1.61 -7.33
CA ILE A 109 -4.16 -1.36 -6.90
C ILE A 109 -4.09 -0.24 -5.85
N ARG A 110 -4.88 0.83 -6.03
CA ARG A 110 -5.00 1.85 -5.00
C ARG A 110 -6.13 1.51 -4.03
N ASN A 111 -5.79 0.80 -3.00
CA ASN A 111 -6.68 0.41 -1.91
C ASN A 111 -6.11 0.86 -0.56
N SER A 112 -6.87 0.64 0.51
CA SER A 112 -6.45 0.97 1.87
C SER A 112 -5.13 0.30 2.26
N HIS A 113 -4.88 -0.91 1.78
CA HIS A 113 -3.63 -1.63 2.01
C HIS A 113 -2.40 -0.89 1.45
N VAL A 114 -2.45 -0.46 0.19
CA VAL A 114 -1.34 0.28 -0.42
C VAL A 114 -1.12 1.61 0.30
N ASP A 115 -2.19 2.36 0.59
CA ASP A 115 -2.09 3.63 1.30
C ASP A 115 -1.47 3.44 2.70
N THR A 116 -1.89 2.42 3.45
CA THR A 116 -1.32 2.08 4.76
C THR A 116 0.14 1.63 4.63
N THR A 117 0.47 0.82 3.63
CA THR A 117 1.85 0.37 3.38
C THR A 117 2.77 1.56 3.12
N VAL A 118 2.36 2.52 2.28
CA VAL A 118 3.15 3.74 2.02
C VAL A 118 3.33 4.57 3.28
N GLN A 119 2.26 4.78 4.07
CA GLN A 119 2.33 5.54 5.33
C GLN A 119 3.31 4.92 6.31
N VAL A 120 3.18 3.62 6.56
CA VAL A 120 4.06 2.89 7.48
C VAL A 120 5.50 2.89 6.98
N ALA A 121 5.73 2.64 5.69
CA ALA A 121 7.08 2.61 5.11
C ALA A 121 7.78 3.97 5.21
N VAL A 122 7.07 5.09 4.97
CA VAL A 122 7.60 6.44 5.12
C VAL A 122 7.90 6.75 6.58
N ALA A 123 7.04 6.34 7.52
CA ALA A 123 7.28 6.52 8.95
C ALA A 123 8.48 5.72 9.43
N LEU A 124 8.66 4.48 8.97
CA LEU A 124 9.84 3.67 9.25
C LEU A 124 11.11 4.32 8.71
N ALA A 125 11.07 4.84 7.48
CA ALA A 125 12.19 5.54 6.87
C ALA A 125 12.57 6.82 7.64
N ASP A 126 11.58 7.51 8.24
CA ASP A 126 11.80 8.68 9.09
C ASP A 126 12.42 8.29 10.43
N GLU A 127 11.87 7.28 11.11
CA GLU A 127 12.39 6.74 12.37
C GLU A 127 13.84 6.24 12.22
N MET A 128 14.15 5.61 11.08
CA MET A 128 15.51 5.15 10.74
C MET A 128 16.41 6.26 10.21
N LYS A 129 15.95 7.52 10.16
CA LYS A 129 16.69 8.72 9.74
C LYS A 129 17.27 8.62 8.33
N LEU A 130 16.54 8.01 7.42
CA LEU A 130 16.97 7.89 6.02
C LEU A 130 16.95 9.26 5.32
N SER A 131 17.75 9.36 4.24
CA SER A 131 17.80 10.56 3.40
C SER A 131 16.44 10.90 2.80
N LYS A 132 16.28 12.17 2.39
CA LYS A 132 15.07 12.61 1.67
C LYS A 132 14.84 11.79 0.39
N ASP A 133 15.90 11.51 -0.35
CA ASP A 133 15.81 10.75 -1.61
C ASP A 133 15.42 9.30 -1.38
N ASP A 134 15.92 8.67 -0.32
CA ASP A 134 15.54 7.31 0.04
C ASP A 134 14.08 7.26 0.52
N LYS A 135 13.59 8.28 1.27
CA LYS A 135 12.16 8.39 1.66
C LYS A 135 11.26 8.52 0.42
N GLN A 136 11.64 9.32 -0.57
CA GLN A 136 10.90 9.44 -1.84
C GLN A 136 10.92 8.12 -2.62
N THR A 137 12.06 7.45 -2.65
CA THR A 137 12.21 6.14 -3.28
C THR A 137 11.33 5.08 -2.61
N ILE A 138 11.30 5.05 -1.26
CA ILE A 138 10.44 4.16 -0.48
C ILE A 138 8.97 4.43 -0.76
N ALA A 139 8.55 5.70 -0.74
CA ALA A 139 7.15 6.05 -1.03
C ALA A 139 6.73 5.58 -2.42
N LEU A 140 7.58 5.83 -3.43
CA LEU A 140 7.33 5.40 -4.80
C LEU A 140 7.30 3.87 -4.92
N GLY A 141 8.31 3.19 -4.37
CA GLY A 141 8.40 1.73 -4.39
C GLY A 141 7.22 1.06 -3.67
N SER A 142 6.82 1.59 -2.50
CA SER A 142 5.66 1.10 -1.76
C SER A 142 4.35 1.32 -2.52
N LEU A 143 4.20 2.46 -3.22
CA LEU A 143 3.00 2.74 -4.00
C LEU A 143 2.81 1.74 -5.15
N PHE A 144 3.92 1.27 -5.73
CA PHE A 144 3.91 0.38 -6.90
C PHE A 144 4.28 -1.07 -6.59
N HIS A 145 4.49 -1.45 -5.31
CA HIS A 145 4.98 -2.79 -4.97
C HIS A 145 4.11 -3.91 -5.55
N ASP A 146 2.81 -3.71 -5.55
CA ASP A 146 1.79 -4.64 -6.01
C ASP A 146 1.36 -4.43 -7.47
N PHE A 147 2.00 -3.55 -8.23
CA PHE A 147 1.58 -3.18 -9.59
C PHE A 147 1.40 -4.38 -10.52
N GLY A 148 2.24 -5.39 -10.42
CA GLY A 148 2.14 -6.58 -11.26
C GLY A 148 0.87 -7.41 -11.05
N LYS A 149 0.09 -7.18 -10.00
CA LYS A 149 -1.22 -7.83 -9.79
C LYS A 149 -2.23 -7.54 -10.91
N ILE A 150 -2.02 -6.50 -11.70
CA ILE A 150 -2.84 -6.23 -12.90
C ILE A 150 -2.83 -7.38 -13.90
N MET A 151 -1.82 -8.23 -13.85
CA MET A 151 -1.67 -9.39 -14.75
C MET A 151 -2.05 -10.72 -14.09
N ILE A 152 -2.46 -10.70 -12.83
CA ILE A 152 -2.87 -11.90 -12.08
C ILE A 152 -4.38 -12.10 -12.27
N PRO A 153 -4.84 -13.33 -12.57
CA PRO A 153 -6.27 -13.64 -12.69
C PRO A 153 -7.06 -13.20 -11.46
N GLU A 154 -8.18 -12.52 -11.67
CA GLU A 154 -9.00 -11.94 -10.62
C GLU A 154 -9.55 -13.00 -9.66
N GLU A 155 -9.92 -14.17 -10.18
CA GLU A 155 -10.40 -15.31 -9.40
C GLU A 155 -9.38 -15.81 -8.37
N MET A 156 -8.08 -15.61 -8.63
CA MET A 156 -7.01 -15.95 -7.68
C MET A 156 -6.84 -14.86 -6.61
N LEU A 157 -6.92 -13.59 -7.00
CA LEU A 157 -6.78 -12.47 -6.07
C LEU A 157 -7.98 -12.35 -5.11
N ASN A 158 -9.18 -12.63 -5.60
CA ASN A 158 -10.44 -12.52 -4.86
C ASN A 158 -10.93 -13.88 -4.30
N LYS A 159 -10.08 -14.91 -4.33
CA LYS A 159 -10.45 -16.24 -3.83
C LYS A 159 -10.84 -16.20 -2.35
N ASN A 160 -12.05 -16.67 -2.07
CA ASN A 160 -12.49 -16.85 -0.70
C ASN A 160 -11.85 -18.12 -0.10
N GLY A 161 -10.77 -17.95 0.65
CA GLY A 161 -10.01 -19.03 1.27
C GLY A 161 -8.53 -19.06 0.91
N LYS A 162 -7.87 -20.16 1.24
CA LYS A 162 -6.44 -20.32 0.97
C LYS A 162 -6.18 -20.63 -0.50
N LEU A 163 -5.14 -20.01 -1.06
CA LEU A 163 -4.62 -20.36 -2.38
C LEU A 163 -3.99 -21.76 -2.34
N THR A 164 -4.14 -22.54 -3.42
CA THR A 164 -3.35 -23.74 -3.62
C THR A 164 -1.87 -23.39 -3.83
N PRO A 165 -0.93 -24.33 -3.72
CA PRO A 165 0.48 -24.06 -4.05
C PRO A 165 0.68 -23.53 -5.48
N GLU A 166 -0.08 -24.03 -6.44
CA GLU A 166 -0.05 -23.62 -7.85
C GLU A 166 -0.55 -22.18 -8.00
N GLU A 167 -1.73 -21.86 -7.45
CA GLU A 167 -2.29 -20.49 -7.43
C GLU A 167 -1.34 -19.52 -6.73
N ARG A 168 -0.76 -19.93 -5.59
CA ARG A 168 0.24 -19.13 -4.87
C ARG A 168 1.44 -18.85 -5.77
N SER A 169 1.93 -19.85 -6.49
CA SER A 169 3.05 -19.70 -7.43
C SER A 169 2.76 -18.73 -8.55
N VAL A 170 1.49 -18.62 -9.01
CA VAL A 170 1.07 -17.58 -9.97
C VAL A 170 1.06 -16.20 -9.32
N VAL A 171 0.40 -16.07 -8.17
CA VAL A 171 0.29 -14.77 -7.46
C VAL A 171 1.68 -14.22 -7.12
N ASP A 172 2.61 -15.05 -6.68
CA ASP A 172 3.97 -14.63 -6.29
C ASP A 172 4.78 -14.07 -7.48
N THR A 173 4.34 -14.28 -8.74
CA THR A 173 4.99 -13.67 -9.91
C THR A 173 4.76 -12.16 -10.00
N HIS A 174 3.78 -11.60 -9.29
CA HIS A 174 3.44 -10.16 -9.41
C HIS A 174 4.62 -9.23 -9.16
N SER A 175 5.52 -9.57 -8.23
CA SER A 175 6.71 -8.74 -7.93
C SER A 175 7.65 -8.66 -9.14
N GLN A 176 7.90 -9.79 -9.82
CA GLN A 176 8.71 -9.83 -11.02
C GLN A 176 8.00 -9.14 -12.20
N ILE A 177 6.70 -9.41 -12.38
CA ILE A 177 5.89 -8.78 -13.43
C ILE A 177 5.86 -7.26 -13.25
N GLY A 178 5.61 -6.77 -12.03
CA GLY A 178 5.62 -5.35 -11.72
C GLY A 178 6.96 -4.70 -12.04
N TYR A 179 8.06 -5.35 -11.68
CA TYR A 179 9.41 -4.89 -12.02
C TYR A 179 9.60 -4.77 -13.55
N GLU A 180 9.24 -5.81 -14.33
CA GLU A 180 9.45 -5.81 -15.78
C GLU A 180 8.59 -4.74 -16.50
N LEU A 181 7.35 -4.54 -16.06
CA LEU A 181 6.47 -3.50 -16.60
C LEU A 181 7.01 -2.10 -16.27
N LEU A 182 7.31 -1.83 -14.99
CA LEU A 182 7.72 -0.51 -14.55
C LEU A 182 9.12 -0.12 -15.00
N LYS A 183 9.98 -1.08 -15.31
CA LYS A 183 11.30 -0.85 -15.90
C LYS A 183 11.23 -0.08 -17.23
N THR A 184 10.15 -0.24 -17.99
CA THR A 184 9.94 0.47 -19.26
C THR A 184 9.60 1.96 -19.07
N THR A 185 9.24 2.36 -17.85
CA THR A 185 8.77 3.73 -17.53
C THR A 185 9.87 4.71 -17.17
N GLY A 186 11.12 4.25 -17.04
CA GLY A 186 12.23 5.07 -16.55
C GLY A 186 12.22 5.24 -15.01
N MET A 187 11.44 4.44 -14.27
CA MET A 187 11.49 4.42 -12.81
C MET A 187 12.91 4.12 -12.32
N SER A 188 13.32 4.75 -11.21
CA SER A 188 14.68 4.58 -10.66
C SER A 188 14.97 3.12 -10.29
N SER A 189 16.19 2.67 -10.48
CA SER A 189 16.62 1.30 -10.14
C SER A 189 16.36 0.93 -8.67
N LYS A 190 16.49 1.88 -7.76
CA LYS A 190 16.18 1.68 -6.32
C LYS A 190 14.70 1.42 -6.10
N ALA A 191 13.80 2.18 -6.72
CA ALA A 191 12.35 1.96 -6.61
C ALA A 191 11.94 0.63 -7.27
N LEU A 192 12.51 0.32 -8.43
CA LEU A 192 12.32 -0.98 -9.09
C LEU A 192 12.82 -2.15 -8.24
N SER A 193 13.92 -1.97 -7.51
CA SER A 193 14.43 -2.98 -6.56
C SER A 193 13.39 -3.27 -5.47
N ILE A 194 12.72 -2.26 -4.93
CA ILE A 194 11.64 -2.42 -3.95
C ILE A 194 10.51 -3.26 -4.55
N VAL A 195 9.99 -2.88 -5.72
CA VAL A 195 8.90 -3.60 -6.40
C VAL A 195 9.26 -5.08 -6.57
N ARG A 196 10.50 -5.38 -6.98
CA ARG A 196 10.95 -6.75 -7.24
C ARG A 196 11.15 -7.56 -5.96
N ASN A 197 11.62 -6.94 -4.87
CA ASN A 197 12.19 -7.63 -3.73
C ASN A 197 11.38 -7.52 -2.43
N HIS A 198 10.22 -6.84 -2.41
CA HIS A 198 9.44 -6.62 -1.19
C HIS A 198 8.98 -7.91 -0.49
N HIS A 199 8.90 -9.03 -1.20
CA HIS A 199 8.65 -10.37 -0.63
C HIS A 199 9.91 -11.21 -0.41
N ARG A 200 11.10 -10.67 -0.74
CA ARG A 200 12.35 -11.41 -0.54
C ARG A 200 12.73 -11.44 0.93
N SER A 201 13.07 -12.63 1.44
CA SER A 201 13.51 -12.77 2.83
C SER A 201 14.67 -11.84 3.16
N ALA A 202 14.63 -11.22 4.35
CA ALA A 202 15.61 -10.25 4.80
C ALA A 202 17.04 -10.83 4.86
N SER A 203 17.15 -12.15 5.14
CA SER A 203 18.41 -12.87 5.12
C SER A 203 19.02 -13.03 3.71
N MET A 204 18.22 -12.85 2.65
CA MET A 204 18.63 -13.04 1.25
C MET A 204 18.90 -11.73 0.50
N THR A 205 18.80 -10.57 1.16
CA THR A 205 19.04 -9.26 0.55
C THR A 205 19.70 -8.30 1.52
N ASN A 206 20.55 -7.42 0.99
CA ASN A 206 21.13 -6.29 1.72
C ASN A 206 20.40 -4.96 1.44
N ASP A 207 19.35 -4.98 0.60
CA ASP A 207 18.57 -3.81 0.23
C ASP A 207 17.65 -3.36 1.38
N VAL A 208 18.13 -2.37 2.14
CA VAL A 208 17.41 -1.82 3.30
C VAL A 208 16.05 -1.22 2.91
N LEU A 209 15.95 -0.60 1.72
CA LEU A 209 14.71 0.03 1.27
C LEU A 209 13.62 -1.05 1.02
N SER A 210 13.99 -2.15 0.36
CA SER A 210 13.07 -3.29 0.18
C SER A 210 12.68 -3.93 1.51
N LYS A 211 13.60 -4.05 2.48
CA LYS A 211 13.31 -4.59 3.81
C LYS A 211 12.30 -3.71 4.58
N ILE A 212 12.40 -2.39 4.44
CA ILE A 212 11.44 -1.46 5.06
C ILE A 212 10.05 -1.68 4.47
N VAL A 213 9.94 -1.76 3.15
CA VAL A 213 8.65 -1.98 2.49
C VAL A 213 8.09 -3.37 2.82
N SER A 214 8.92 -4.40 2.90
CA SER A 214 8.51 -5.75 3.32
C SER A 214 7.86 -5.75 4.71
N VAL A 215 8.45 -5.06 5.69
CA VAL A 215 7.87 -4.95 7.05
C VAL A 215 6.57 -4.15 7.03
N ALA A 216 6.52 -3.04 6.27
CA ALA A 216 5.33 -2.20 6.16
C ALA A 216 4.17 -2.94 5.49
N ASP A 217 4.43 -3.69 4.42
CA ASP A 217 3.47 -4.52 3.69
C ASP A 217 2.86 -5.59 4.61
N VAL A 218 3.71 -6.35 5.31
CA VAL A 218 3.25 -7.39 6.24
C VAL A 218 2.42 -6.78 7.37
N TYR A 219 2.86 -5.67 7.97
CA TYR A 219 2.11 -5.00 9.04
C TYR A 219 0.74 -4.51 8.54
N SER A 220 0.71 -3.84 7.38
CA SER A 220 -0.52 -3.39 6.74
C SER A 220 -1.47 -4.56 6.46
N ALA A 221 -0.96 -5.64 5.88
CA ALA A 221 -1.75 -6.83 5.57
C ALA A 221 -2.35 -7.53 6.81
N LEU A 222 -1.68 -7.46 7.96
CA LEU A 222 -2.16 -8.03 9.23
C LEU A 222 -3.19 -7.15 9.92
N THR A 223 -3.03 -5.83 9.87
CA THR A 223 -3.85 -4.86 10.61
C THR A 223 -5.04 -4.32 9.81
N GLU A 224 -5.11 -4.61 8.51
CA GLU A 224 -6.25 -4.23 7.68
C GLU A 224 -7.43 -5.19 7.86
N GLU A 225 -8.64 -4.64 7.80
CA GLU A 225 -9.87 -5.43 7.74
C GLU A 225 -10.03 -6.06 6.36
N ARG A 226 -10.16 -7.39 6.30
CA ARG A 226 -10.40 -8.14 5.06
C ARG A 226 -11.72 -8.87 5.13
N ALA A 227 -12.34 -9.10 3.97
CA ALA A 227 -13.66 -9.72 3.86
C ALA A 227 -13.82 -11.06 4.62
N TYR A 228 -12.71 -11.76 4.87
CA TYR A 228 -12.67 -13.09 5.52
C TYR A 228 -11.89 -13.09 6.85
N LYS A 229 -11.39 -11.91 7.32
CA LYS A 229 -10.61 -11.80 8.56
C LYS A 229 -10.86 -10.42 9.18
N GLY A 230 -11.34 -10.39 10.42
CA GLY A 230 -11.44 -9.16 11.20
C GLY A 230 -10.07 -8.46 11.35
N LYS A 231 -10.09 -7.17 11.64
CA LYS A 231 -8.89 -6.36 11.93
C LYS A 231 -8.12 -6.96 13.12
N MET A 232 -6.82 -7.23 12.91
CA MET A 232 -5.95 -7.71 13.97
C MET A 232 -5.45 -6.53 14.81
N SER A 233 -5.28 -6.73 16.12
CA SER A 233 -4.64 -5.72 16.98
C SER A 233 -3.18 -5.51 16.58
N SER A 234 -2.62 -4.34 16.89
CA SER A 234 -1.19 -4.08 16.65
C SER A 234 -0.30 -5.04 17.44
N GLU A 235 -0.72 -5.46 18.64
CA GLU A 235 0.01 -6.40 19.49
C GLU A 235 0.05 -7.80 18.87
N ASP A 236 -1.09 -8.31 18.40
CA ASP A 236 -1.17 -9.61 17.72
C ASP A 236 -0.36 -9.59 16.42
N ALA A 237 -0.47 -8.51 15.62
CA ALA A 237 0.32 -8.35 14.42
C ALA A 237 1.83 -8.35 14.72
N MET A 238 2.26 -7.66 15.77
CA MET A 238 3.67 -7.65 16.20
C MET A 238 4.16 -9.01 16.67
N SER A 239 3.30 -9.84 17.27
CA SER A 239 3.64 -11.22 17.64
C SER A 239 4.00 -12.05 16.39
N ILE A 240 3.17 -11.99 15.35
CA ILE A 240 3.41 -12.65 14.06
C ILE A 240 4.69 -12.11 13.39
N ILE A 241 4.86 -10.77 13.36
CA ILE A 241 6.02 -10.12 12.75
C ILE A 241 7.32 -10.57 13.45
N ASN A 242 7.31 -10.72 14.78
CA ASN A 242 8.47 -11.21 15.53
C ASN A 242 8.81 -12.68 15.17
N SER A 243 7.82 -13.54 14.90
CA SER A 243 8.09 -14.89 14.40
C SER A 243 8.79 -14.86 13.04
N PHE A 244 8.37 -13.96 12.14
CA PHE A 244 9.01 -13.79 10.84
C PHE A 244 10.44 -13.25 10.93
N VAL A 245 10.77 -12.46 11.96
CA VAL A 245 12.17 -12.08 12.25
C VAL A 245 12.98 -13.32 12.64
N SER A 246 12.45 -14.16 13.53
CA SER A 246 13.13 -15.39 13.97
C SER A 246 13.37 -16.38 12.82
N GLU A 247 12.48 -16.36 11.81
CA GLU A 247 12.62 -17.17 10.59
C GLU A 247 13.55 -16.52 9.53
N GLY A 248 14.11 -15.34 9.79
CA GLY A 248 14.94 -14.59 8.84
C GLY A 248 14.18 -13.99 7.64
N LYS A 249 12.84 -14.00 7.69
CA LYS A 249 11.97 -13.42 6.66
C LYS A 249 11.96 -11.90 6.71
N LEU A 250 11.85 -11.32 7.92
CA LEU A 250 11.85 -9.88 8.14
C LEU A 250 13.12 -9.40 8.86
N ASP A 251 13.48 -8.13 8.65
CA ASP A 251 14.67 -7.53 9.25
C ASP A 251 14.38 -7.02 10.66
N GLY A 252 15.11 -7.54 11.67
CA GLY A 252 14.90 -7.20 13.06
C GLY A 252 15.16 -5.73 13.39
N LYS A 253 16.05 -5.02 12.66
CA LYS A 253 16.28 -3.58 12.87
C LYS A 253 15.09 -2.77 12.40
N VAL A 254 14.51 -3.14 11.26
CA VAL A 254 13.30 -2.48 10.72
C VAL A 254 12.11 -2.75 11.64
N VAL A 255 11.96 -3.98 12.14
CA VAL A 255 10.88 -4.33 13.08
C VAL A 255 11.05 -3.59 14.41
N SER A 256 12.28 -3.33 14.88
CA SER A 256 12.53 -2.48 16.05
C SER A 256 12.10 -1.03 15.80
N ALA A 257 12.35 -0.49 14.60
CA ALA A 257 11.84 0.83 14.22
C ALA A 257 10.31 0.87 14.19
N LEU A 258 9.64 -0.20 13.71
CA LEU A 258 8.18 -0.30 13.76
C LEU A 258 7.66 -0.24 15.21
N LYS A 259 8.27 -0.97 16.13
CA LYS A 259 7.92 -0.91 17.56
C LYS A 259 8.00 0.50 18.11
N ASN A 260 9.07 1.23 17.78
CA ASN A 260 9.24 2.62 18.22
C ASN A 260 8.16 3.54 17.64
N CYS A 261 7.80 3.38 16.37
CA CYS A 261 6.72 4.15 15.76
C CYS A 261 5.39 3.90 16.47
N LEU A 262 5.07 2.64 16.79
CA LEU A 262 3.82 2.26 17.46
C LEU A 262 3.79 2.73 18.93
N ALA A 263 4.90 2.66 19.66
CA ALA A 263 5.01 3.16 21.03
C ALA A 263 4.74 4.67 21.11
N LYS A 264 5.34 5.47 20.21
CA LYS A 264 5.07 6.91 20.09
C LYS A 264 3.60 7.20 19.78
N HIS A 265 2.92 6.31 19.08
CA HIS A 265 1.49 6.43 18.82
C HIS A 265 0.67 6.24 20.10
N ASN A 266 0.98 5.23 20.91
CA ASN A 266 0.28 4.92 22.15
C ASN A 266 0.49 6.01 23.21
N GLU A 267 1.70 6.58 23.32
CA GLU A 267 2.00 7.69 24.24
C GLU A 267 1.22 8.97 23.90
N LEU A 268 0.87 9.20 22.65
CA LEU A 268 0.07 10.36 22.22
C LEU A 268 -1.43 10.12 22.33
N ALA A 269 -1.86 8.86 22.44
CA ALA A 269 -3.26 8.46 22.59
C ALA A 269 -3.70 8.37 24.07
N ALA A 270 -2.74 8.31 25.01
CA ALA A 270 -2.95 8.30 26.45
C ALA A 270 -2.98 9.74 27.00
#